data_0ee3c87620f76f75b327cc3e020d4a5a
#
_entry.id   0ee3c87620f76f75b327cc3e020d4a5a
#
_cell.length_a   1.000
_cell.length_b   1.000
_cell.length_c   1.000
_cell.angle_alpha   90.00
_cell.angle_beta   90.00
_cell.angle_gamma   90.00
#
_symmetry.space_group_name_H-M   'P 1'
#
loop_
_entity.id
_entity.type
_entity.pdbx_description
1 polymer ?
#
loop_
_entity_poly.entity_id
_entity_poly.type
_entity_poly.pdbx_seq_one_letter_code
_entity_poly.pdbx_strand_id
1 'polypeptide(L)'
;MLGGMLAGHKEGGGDIIEENGTKFIEFYGSSSEEANEKHYGGLANYRSSEGKKVKIQMKNSLDSTIRDILGGVRSSCTYVGASSLKQLSKCTTFVRVNNQFNDTIGKV
;
A
#
# COMPACT_ATOMS: atom_id res chain seq x y z
N MET A 1 -0.89 -7.34 3.88
CA MET A 1 0.30 -6.46 3.95
C MET A 1 0.05 -5.27 3.04
N LEU A 2 0.25 -4.05 3.52
CA LEU A 2 0.00 -2.82 2.78
C LEU A 2 1.31 -2.03 2.62
N GLY A 3 1.49 -1.44 1.47
CA GLY A 3 2.63 -0.57 1.19
C GLY A 3 2.21 0.54 0.23
N GLY A 4 2.07 0.23 -1.04
CA GLY A 4 1.73 1.20 -2.08
C GLY A 4 0.43 1.97 -1.85
N MET A 5 -0.56 1.38 -1.19
CA MET A 5 -1.81 2.08 -0.87
C MET A 5 -1.62 3.26 0.09
N LEU A 6 -0.60 3.18 0.94
CA LEU A 6 -0.30 4.22 1.92
C LEU A 6 0.80 5.18 1.44
N ALA A 7 1.34 4.95 0.26
CA ALA A 7 2.33 5.82 -0.34
C ALA A 7 1.70 7.06 -0.96
N GLY A 8 2.45 8.16 -0.99
CA GLY A 8 2.00 9.39 -1.66
C GLY A 8 1.22 10.35 -0.79
N HIS A 9 0.91 10.02 0.45
CA HIS A 9 0.30 10.94 1.40
C HIS A 9 1.37 11.84 2.04
N LYS A 10 1.00 13.10 2.29
CA LYS A 10 1.93 14.06 2.93
C LYS A 10 2.36 13.63 4.34
N GLU A 11 1.53 12.85 5.02
CA GLU A 11 1.82 12.31 6.36
C GLU A 11 2.80 11.13 6.31
N GLY A 12 3.02 10.56 5.11
CA GLY A 12 3.94 9.46 4.92
C GLY A 12 5.38 9.92 4.72
N GLY A 13 6.30 8.94 4.67
CA GLY A 13 7.69 9.22 4.35
C GLY A 13 7.91 9.49 2.88
N GLY A 14 9.05 10.09 2.58
CA GLY A 14 9.48 10.39 1.23
C GLY A 14 9.75 11.88 1.02
N ASP A 15 10.52 12.17 0.01
CA ASP A 15 10.86 13.54 -0.35
C ASP A 15 9.81 14.13 -1.29
N ILE A 16 9.37 15.35 -1.01
CA ILE A 16 8.42 16.05 -1.86
C ILE A 16 9.17 16.71 -2.99
N ILE A 17 8.76 16.41 -4.23
CA ILE A 17 9.31 16.99 -5.44
C ILE A 17 8.19 17.74 -6.16
N GLU A 18 8.46 18.96 -6.58
CA GLU A 18 7.52 19.75 -7.38
C GLU A 18 8.01 19.84 -8.82
N GLU A 19 7.17 19.38 -9.76
CA GLU A 19 7.44 19.45 -11.19
C GLU A 19 6.21 20.01 -11.90
N ASN A 20 6.39 21.08 -12.69
CA ASN A 20 5.31 21.71 -13.49
C ASN A 20 4.04 22.03 -12.69
N GLY A 21 4.21 22.48 -11.44
CA GLY A 21 3.09 22.80 -10.56
C GLY A 21 2.42 21.59 -9.89
N THR A 22 2.89 20.38 -10.17
CA THR A 22 2.38 19.15 -9.55
C THR A 22 3.38 18.64 -8.52
N LYS A 23 2.89 18.28 -7.35
CA LYS A 23 3.71 17.72 -6.28
C LYS A 23 3.74 16.21 -6.38
N PHE A 24 4.94 15.65 -6.26
CA PHE A 24 5.19 14.21 -6.23
C PHE A 24 5.93 13.85 -4.95
N ILE A 25 5.74 12.63 -4.50
CA ILE A 25 6.52 12.05 -3.40
C ILE A 25 7.30 10.87 -3.95
N GLU A 26 8.59 10.81 -3.65
CA GLU A 26 9.40 9.64 -3.96
C GLU A 26 9.08 8.53 -2.96
N PHE A 27 8.69 7.39 -3.49
CA PHE A 27 8.40 6.19 -2.72
C PHE A 27 9.45 5.12 -3.02
N TYR A 28 9.92 4.45 -1.98
CA TYR A 28 10.88 3.36 -2.09
C TYR A 28 10.56 2.27 -1.05
N GLY A 29 10.90 1.03 -1.38
CA GLY A 29 10.76 -0.08 -0.45
C GLY A 29 11.90 -0.11 0.58
N SER A 30 11.67 -0.83 1.68
CA SER A 30 12.65 -0.92 2.77
C SER A 30 13.97 -1.59 2.38
N SER A 31 13.98 -2.35 1.29
CA SER A 31 15.19 -3.01 0.75
C SER A 31 15.89 -2.19 -0.32
N SER A 32 15.42 -0.97 -0.66
CA SER A 32 16.11 -0.10 -1.59
C SER A 32 17.37 0.51 -0.97
N GLU A 33 18.31 0.95 -1.80
CA GLU A 33 19.52 1.61 -1.33
C GLU A 33 19.21 2.86 -0.50
N GLU A 34 18.27 3.70 -0.98
CA GLU A 34 17.87 4.92 -0.27
C GLU A 34 17.29 4.62 1.11
N ALA A 35 16.46 3.59 1.23
CA ALA A 35 15.90 3.22 2.52
C ALA A 35 16.98 2.73 3.48
N ASN A 36 17.93 1.93 3.01
CA ASN A 36 19.02 1.43 3.82
C ASN A 36 19.98 2.55 4.24
N GLU A 37 20.28 3.50 3.36
CA GLU A 37 21.10 4.65 3.68
C GLU A 37 20.44 5.55 4.74
N LYS A 38 19.13 5.82 4.62
CA LYS A 38 18.39 6.69 5.55
C LYS A 38 18.15 6.05 6.92
N HIS A 39 17.87 4.76 6.96
CA HIS A 39 17.39 4.09 8.16
C HIS A 39 18.35 3.07 8.76
N TYR A 40 19.24 2.51 7.95
CA TYR A 40 20.14 1.42 8.36
C TYR A 40 21.62 1.70 8.07
N GLY A 41 21.94 2.89 7.60
CA GLY A 41 23.33 3.27 7.31
C GLY A 41 23.93 2.61 6.07
N GLY A 42 23.10 2.10 5.16
CA GLY A 42 23.52 1.46 3.93
C GLY A 42 23.02 0.04 3.79
N LEU A 43 23.11 -0.51 2.58
CA LEU A 43 22.70 -1.86 2.29
C LEU A 43 23.71 -2.87 2.85
N ALA A 44 23.25 -3.84 3.63
CA ALA A 44 24.12 -4.87 4.17
C ALA A 44 24.64 -5.78 3.03
N ASN A 45 25.89 -6.28 3.18
CA ASN A 45 26.57 -7.07 2.15
C ASN A 45 25.81 -8.33 1.72
N TYR A 46 24.99 -8.89 2.59
CA TYR A 46 24.20 -10.09 2.33
C TYR A 46 22.78 -9.79 1.81
N ARG A 47 22.41 -8.51 1.70
CA ARG A 47 21.10 -8.09 1.19
C ARG A 47 21.23 -7.61 -0.25
N SER A 48 20.24 -7.95 -1.07
CA SER A 48 20.08 -7.37 -2.39
C SER A 48 19.12 -6.18 -2.34
N SER A 49 19.29 -5.24 -3.27
CA SER A 49 18.34 -4.13 -3.43
C SER A 49 17.09 -4.62 -4.17
N GLU A 50 16.02 -4.86 -3.43
CA GLU A 50 14.76 -5.37 -3.99
C GLU A 50 13.71 -4.28 -4.21
N GLY A 51 13.85 -3.14 -3.53
CA GLY A 51 12.90 -2.04 -3.62
C GLY A 51 13.07 -1.20 -4.86
N LYS A 52 11.97 -0.71 -5.41
CA LYS A 52 11.96 0.26 -6.49
C LYS A 52 11.76 1.65 -5.93
N LYS A 53 12.44 2.63 -6.53
CA LYS A 53 12.22 4.04 -6.29
C LYS A 53 11.30 4.56 -7.38
N VAL A 54 10.13 5.07 -7.00
CA VAL A 54 9.15 5.62 -7.94
C VAL A 54 8.64 6.97 -7.43
N LYS A 55 8.27 7.84 -8.37
CA LYS A 55 7.56 9.07 -8.07
C LYS A 55 6.06 8.79 -8.10
N ILE A 56 5.38 9.20 -7.04
CA ILE A 56 3.93 9.06 -6.92
C ILE A 56 3.35 10.45 -6.78
N GLN A 57 2.33 10.76 -7.58
CA GLN A 57 1.62 12.01 -7.44
C GLN A 57 1.04 12.11 -6.03
N MET A 58 1.21 13.27 -5.40
CA MET A 58 0.77 13.50 -4.04
C MET A 58 -0.74 13.28 -3.92
N LYS A 59 -1.13 12.43 -2.99
CA LYS A 59 -2.54 12.11 -2.71
C LYS A 59 -3.13 13.05 -1.65
N ASN A 60 -4.43 12.93 -1.46
CA ASN A 60 -5.14 13.59 -0.38
C ASN A 60 -4.64 13.11 1.00
N SER A 61 -5.27 13.56 2.08
CA SER A 61 -4.87 13.17 3.41
C SER A 61 -4.95 11.66 3.63
N LEU A 62 -4.09 11.15 4.50
CA LEU A 62 -4.08 9.74 4.90
C LEU A 62 -5.43 9.29 5.49
N ASP A 63 -6.12 10.18 6.16
CA ASP A 63 -7.43 9.90 6.78
C ASP A 63 -8.43 9.37 5.75
N SER A 64 -8.49 9.98 4.57
CA SER A 64 -9.36 9.55 3.47
C SER A 64 -9.08 8.10 3.04
N THR A 65 -7.82 7.75 2.87
CA THR A 65 -7.41 6.39 2.48
C THR A 65 -7.71 5.38 3.60
N ILE A 66 -7.47 5.74 4.85
CA ILE A 66 -7.79 4.86 5.98
C ILE A 66 -9.29 4.62 6.08
N ARG A 67 -10.11 5.64 5.88
CA ARG A 67 -11.58 5.48 5.86
C ARG A 67 -12.03 4.53 4.76
N ASP A 68 -11.46 4.61 3.58
CA ASP A 68 -11.75 3.70 2.48
C ASP A 68 -11.39 2.25 2.83
N ILE A 69 -10.21 2.04 3.37
CA ILE A 69 -9.76 0.69 3.78
C ILE A 69 -10.70 0.12 4.85
N LEU A 70 -10.99 0.89 5.87
CA LEU A 70 -11.89 0.45 6.95
C LEU A 70 -13.32 0.21 6.44
N GLY A 71 -13.79 1.04 5.53
CA GLY A 71 -15.07 0.84 4.86
C GLY A 71 -15.13 -0.47 4.10
N GLY A 72 -14.07 -0.80 3.37
CA GLY A 72 -13.96 -2.09 2.67
C GLY A 72 -13.97 -3.29 3.62
N VAL A 73 -13.26 -3.18 4.75
CA VAL A 73 -13.26 -4.23 5.77
C VAL A 73 -14.66 -4.42 6.38
N ARG A 74 -15.36 -3.33 6.70
CA ARG A 74 -16.74 -3.41 7.21
C ARG A 74 -17.67 -4.06 6.20
N SER A 75 -17.58 -3.67 4.94
CA SER A 75 -18.38 -4.28 3.87
C SER A 75 -18.10 -5.78 3.74
N SER A 76 -16.85 -6.18 3.83
CA SER A 76 -16.47 -7.60 3.80
C SER A 76 -17.12 -8.37 4.95
N CYS A 77 -17.12 -7.81 6.16
CA CYS A 77 -17.82 -8.41 7.31
C CYS A 77 -19.32 -8.57 7.03
N THR A 78 -19.95 -7.58 6.44
CA THR A 78 -21.37 -7.64 6.08
C THR A 78 -21.64 -8.74 5.07
N TYR A 79 -20.82 -8.87 4.05
CA TYR A 79 -21.00 -9.88 2.99
C TYR A 79 -20.92 -11.31 3.51
N VAL A 80 -20.07 -11.58 4.47
CA VAL A 80 -19.88 -12.93 5.02
C VAL A 80 -20.67 -13.18 6.31
N GLY A 81 -21.38 -12.18 6.83
CA GLY A 81 -22.15 -12.32 8.06
C GLY A 81 -21.28 -12.31 9.32
N ALA A 82 -20.09 -11.71 9.28
CA ALA A 82 -19.23 -11.60 10.45
C ALA A 82 -19.62 -10.38 11.30
N SER A 83 -19.79 -10.56 12.60
CA SER A 83 -20.10 -9.47 13.53
C SER A 83 -18.86 -8.82 14.16
N SER A 84 -17.68 -9.34 13.89
CA SER A 84 -16.41 -8.79 14.35
C SER A 84 -15.27 -9.20 13.43
N LEU A 85 -14.15 -8.49 13.50
CA LEU A 85 -12.94 -8.85 12.75
C LEU A 85 -12.44 -10.26 13.11
N LYS A 86 -12.57 -10.65 14.35
CA LYS A 86 -12.17 -11.98 14.80
C LYS A 86 -12.94 -13.10 14.10
N GLN A 87 -14.17 -12.83 13.71
CA GLN A 87 -15.04 -13.80 13.02
C GLN A 87 -14.85 -13.77 11.51
N LEU A 88 -14.23 -12.76 10.94
CA LEU A 88 -14.16 -12.57 9.50
C LEU A 88 -13.55 -13.79 8.79
N SER A 89 -12.40 -14.27 9.23
CA SER A 89 -11.77 -15.44 8.64
C SER A 89 -12.54 -16.73 8.87
N LYS A 90 -13.28 -16.83 9.97
CA LYS A 90 -14.10 -18.00 10.28
C LYS A 90 -15.36 -18.09 9.45
N CYS A 91 -15.90 -16.95 9.02
CA CYS A 91 -17.10 -16.87 8.19
C CYS A 91 -16.80 -16.96 6.70
N THR A 92 -15.53 -16.92 6.30
CA THR A 92 -15.08 -16.96 4.91
C THR A 92 -14.58 -18.34 4.51
N THR A 93 -14.77 -18.69 3.24
CA THR A 93 -14.13 -19.85 2.64
C THR A 93 -12.99 -19.37 1.74
N PHE A 94 -11.80 -19.87 2.00
CA PHE A 94 -10.63 -19.55 1.18
C PHE A 94 -10.46 -20.58 0.09
N VAL A 95 -10.31 -20.11 -1.14
CA VAL A 95 -10.16 -20.96 -2.32
C VAL A 95 -8.79 -20.67 -2.95
N ARG A 96 -8.01 -21.71 -3.14
CA ARG A 96 -6.74 -21.58 -3.85
C ARG A 96 -7.01 -21.49 -5.34
N VAL A 97 -6.50 -20.47 -5.98
CA VAL A 97 -6.66 -20.22 -7.41
C VAL A 97 -5.32 -19.96 -8.08
N ASN A 98 -5.26 -20.19 -9.40
CA ASN A 98 -4.15 -19.71 -10.21
C ASN A 98 -4.27 -18.19 -10.40
N ASN A 99 -3.25 -17.58 -11.01
CA ASN A 99 -3.32 -16.17 -11.35
C ASN A 99 -4.58 -15.89 -12.17
N GLN A 100 -5.43 -15.02 -11.63
CA GLN A 100 -6.67 -14.64 -12.28
C GLN A 100 -6.71 -13.13 -12.49
N PHE A 101 -7.27 -12.75 -13.60
CA PHE A 101 -7.51 -11.36 -13.94
C PHE A 101 -9.02 -11.11 -13.90
N ASN A 102 -9.45 -10.16 -13.08
CA ASN A 102 -10.85 -9.80 -12.97
C ASN A 102 -11.06 -8.40 -13.53
N ASP A 103 -11.73 -8.32 -14.67
CA ASP A 103 -12.06 -7.06 -15.34
C ASP A 103 -13.57 -6.77 -15.33
N THR A 104 -14.33 -7.45 -14.48
CA THR A 104 -15.80 -7.32 -14.39
C THR A 104 -16.23 -5.87 -14.16
N ILE A 105 -15.46 -5.09 -13.40
CA ILE A 105 -15.75 -3.70 -13.12
C ILE A 105 -14.89 -2.77 -14.00
N GLY A 106 -14.14 -3.36 -14.92
CA GLY A 106 -13.21 -2.64 -15.78
C GLY A 106 -11.79 -2.64 -15.23
N LYS A 107 -10.86 -2.12 -16.04
CA LYS A 107 -9.46 -1.97 -15.63
C LYS A 107 -9.32 -0.77 -14.71
N VAL A 108 -8.72 -1.00 -13.58
CA VAL A 108 -8.45 0.04 -12.59
C VAL A 108 -6.98 0.47 -12.69
#